data_b914adbeee89b8a6ff0b37ef1fe84472
#
_entry.id   b914adbeee89b8a6ff0b37ef1fe84472
#
_cell.length_a   1.000
_cell.length_b   1.000
_cell.length_c   1.000
_cell.angle_alpha   90.00
_cell.angle_beta   90.00
_cell.angle_gamma   90.00
#
_symmetry.space_group_name_H-M   'P 1'
#
loop_
_entity.id
_entity.type
_entity.pdbx_description
1 polymer ?
#
loop_
_entity_poly.entity_id
_entity_poly.type
_entity_poly.pdbx_seq_one_letter_code
_entity_poly.pdbx_strand_id
1 'polypeptide(L)'
;MRFFKYENGRVSRPSSRFLLTLTVSIFAYFHTFTIAHSAPRHLFTETPAQKSERLSWWTHDRFGMFIHFGLYAIPARGEWIKMTEPVSDEKYDEYFRLFNPNLFDARDWARRAKAAGMKYAVLTTKHHDGFCLWDSRFTDYKVTNTPFGRDIVREFVEAFRAEGLHVGFYYSLLDWHHPDFTIDMCHPGRPKMAKKWEFYGTSDKDFPTLNRNRDMARYRQYMKDQIRELLTNYGKVDILWMDFTYPEPNGKTHLDWDSEGLLRLVRSLQPQVIVNNRMGLYDTADGWDFVTPEQFKVCEWPTVRGERVHWEACQTFSGKWGYHRDAMTWKSDAELIELLVHSVSKGGNLIMNVGPNARGEFDDRAKRKLEAYARWTRLNGESVYGCTQAPERFRAPDGTLLTYAPKTHRLFIHLLCYPGKDLVVDFGDEISFARFLHDGSEIKFSQIESCPENKLYRHGGEGLWQLSLPPLQPDVVNPVVEIILKNKNTLMHQWQ
;
A
#
# COMPACT_ATOMS: atom_id res chain seq x y z
N MET A 1 14.68 7.83 -28.86
CA MET A 1 15.02 8.28 -30.20
C MET A 1 16.07 7.32 -30.76
N ARG A 2 15.71 6.45 -31.67
CA ARG A 2 16.65 5.64 -32.45
C ARG A 2 16.52 6.08 -33.90
N PHE A 3 17.62 6.55 -34.47
CA PHE A 3 17.73 6.93 -35.88
C PHE A 3 17.66 5.68 -36.77
N PHE A 4 16.76 5.70 -37.74
CA PHE A 4 16.74 4.76 -38.85
C PHE A 4 17.82 5.21 -39.88
N LYS A 5 18.77 4.34 -40.21
CA LYS A 5 19.57 4.44 -41.44
C LYS A 5 18.81 3.78 -42.56
N TYR A 6 18.55 4.53 -43.61
CA TYR A 6 18.09 4.03 -44.88
C TYR A 6 19.32 3.66 -45.71
N GLU A 7 19.42 2.42 -46.11
CA GLU A 7 20.24 2.00 -47.27
C GLU A 7 19.48 0.90 -48.00
N ASN A 8 19.26 1.19 -49.31
CA ASN A 8 18.93 0.28 -50.43
C ASN A 8 17.70 -0.67 -50.29
N GLY A 9 16.55 -0.14 -50.55
CA GLY A 9 15.52 -0.66 -51.46
C GLY A 9 15.11 -2.14 -51.43
N ARG A 10 15.17 -2.91 -50.31
CA ARG A 10 14.48 -4.20 -50.18
C ARG A 10 13.97 -4.40 -48.80
N VAL A 11 12.63 -4.51 -48.71
CA VAL A 11 11.92 -4.91 -47.47
C VAL A 11 12.07 -6.42 -47.32
N SER A 12 12.94 -6.87 -46.43
CA SER A 12 12.96 -8.24 -45.95
C SER A 12 12.19 -8.27 -44.57
N ARG A 13 11.16 -9.08 -44.51
CA ARG A 13 10.45 -9.37 -43.25
C ARG A 13 11.42 -10.13 -42.32
N PRO A 14 11.64 -9.69 -41.09
CA PRO A 14 12.32 -10.54 -40.11
C PRO A 14 11.39 -11.60 -39.60
N SER A 15 11.85 -12.83 -39.67
CA SER A 15 11.25 -14.00 -39.02
C SER A 15 11.05 -13.78 -37.52
N SER A 16 9.89 -14.18 -37.04
CA SER A 16 9.50 -14.23 -35.64
C SER A 16 10.48 -15.05 -34.80
N ARG A 17 11.36 -14.38 -34.07
CA ARG A 17 12.04 -14.94 -32.90
C ARG A 17 12.32 -13.83 -31.88
N PHE A 18 11.60 -13.92 -30.76
CA PHE A 18 11.91 -13.43 -29.42
C PHE A 18 12.36 -11.97 -29.25
N LEU A 19 11.42 -11.07 -28.96
CA LEU A 19 11.67 -9.94 -28.08
C LEU A 19 10.87 -10.18 -26.79
N LEU A 20 11.54 -10.80 -25.81
CA LEU A 20 11.08 -10.80 -24.42
C LEU A 20 11.40 -9.42 -23.84
N THR A 21 10.41 -8.56 -23.75
CA THR A 21 10.48 -7.35 -22.94
C THR A 21 10.33 -7.80 -21.48
N LEU A 22 11.46 -7.87 -20.76
CA LEU A 22 11.46 -8.16 -19.32
C LEU A 22 11.01 -6.89 -18.58
N THR A 23 9.72 -6.79 -18.32
CA THR A 23 9.18 -5.99 -17.22
C THR A 23 9.54 -6.74 -15.95
N VAL A 24 10.41 -6.17 -15.13
CA VAL A 24 10.69 -6.71 -13.79
C VAL A 24 9.47 -6.42 -12.90
N SER A 25 8.50 -7.31 -12.96
CA SER A 25 7.48 -7.47 -11.93
C SER A 25 8.08 -8.41 -10.90
N ILE A 26 8.19 -7.97 -9.66
CA ILE A 26 8.42 -8.85 -8.52
C ILE A 26 7.15 -9.68 -8.38
N PHE A 27 7.09 -10.80 -9.09
CA PHE A 27 6.03 -11.77 -8.95
C PHE A 27 6.18 -12.46 -7.60
N ALA A 28 5.22 -12.26 -6.71
CA ALA A 28 4.92 -13.27 -5.71
C ALA A 28 4.52 -14.54 -6.46
N TYR A 29 5.41 -15.51 -6.53
CA TYR A 29 5.14 -16.81 -7.15
C TYR A 29 4.05 -17.51 -6.34
N PHE A 30 2.82 -17.53 -6.88
CA PHE A 30 1.83 -18.53 -6.51
C PHE A 30 2.20 -19.83 -7.23
N HIS A 31 3.07 -20.63 -6.63
CA HIS A 31 3.20 -22.02 -7.03
C HIS A 31 1.95 -22.75 -6.52
N THR A 32 1.08 -23.16 -7.44
CA THR A 32 0.07 -24.17 -7.19
C THR A 32 0.76 -25.52 -6.99
N PHE A 33 1.36 -25.71 -5.83
CA PHE A 33 1.65 -27.06 -5.34
C PHE A 33 0.36 -27.60 -4.73
N THR A 34 -0.18 -28.66 -5.32
CA THR A 34 -1.16 -29.54 -4.69
C THR A 34 -0.44 -30.29 -3.56
N ILE A 35 -0.12 -29.62 -2.47
CA ILE A 35 0.32 -30.23 -1.23
C ILE A 35 -0.96 -30.63 -0.49
N ALA A 36 -1.05 -31.88 -0.03
CA ALA A 36 -2.07 -32.31 0.92
C ALA A 36 -2.16 -31.27 2.04
N HIS A 37 -3.27 -30.53 2.12
CA HIS A 37 -3.43 -29.41 3.02
C HIS A 37 -3.58 -29.94 4.45
N SER A 38 -2.48 -30.03 5.18
CA SER A 38 -2.57 -30.04 6.64
C SER A 38 -3.22 -28.70 7.08
N ALA A 39 -4.11 -28.76 8.05
CA ALA A 39 -4.72 -27.55 8.60
C ALA A 39 -3.63 -26.55 9.02
N PRO A 40 -3.83 -25.22 8.78
CA PRO A 40 -2.83 -24.24 9.11
C PRO A 40 -2.54 -24.26 10.62
N ARG A 41 -1.26 -24.15 10.96
CA ARG A 41 -0.81 -24.10 12.36
C ARG A 41 -1.24 -22.79 13.01
N HIS A 42 -1.82 -22.86 14.21
CA HIS A 42 -2.15 -21.70 15.02
C HIS A 42 -1.01 -21.35 15.98
N LEU A 43 -0.65 -20.09 16.04
CA LEU A 43 0.34 -19.54 16.98
C LEU A 43 -0.33 -18.98 18.24
N PHE A 44 -1.59 -18.57 18.14
CA PHE A 44 -2.37 -17.91 19.19
C PHE A 44 -3.77 -18.54 19.34
N THR A 45 -4.49 -18.08 20.35
CA THR A 45 -5.84 -18.53 20.67
C THR A 45 -6.92 -17.50 20.29
N GLU A 46 -6.55 -16.47 19.48
CA GLU A 46 -7.51 -15.46 19.04
C GLU A 46 -8.60 -16.09 18.18
N THR A 47 -9.86 -15.88 18.56
CA THR A 47 -11.00 -16.34 17.76
C THR A 47 -11.24 -15.44 16.55
N PRO A 48 -11.91 -15.93 15.48
CA PRO A 48 -12.28 -15.09 14.33
C PRO A 48 -13.06 -13.83 14.72
N ALA A 49 -13.96 -13.91 15.71
CA ALA A 49 -14.72 -12.77 16.20
C ALA A 49 -13.82 -11.72 16.88
N GLN A 50 -12.87 -12.15 17.70
CA GLN A 50 -11.90 -11.27 18.35
C GLN A 50 -11.00 -10.59 17.31
N LYS A 51 -10.55 -11.33 16.28
CA LYS A 51 -9.77 -10.78 15.16
C LYS A 51 -10.59 -9.75 14.39
N SER A 52 -11.85 -10.05 14.07
CA SER A 52 -12.76 -9.14 13.38
C SER A 52 -12.96 -7.83 14.16
N GLU A 53 -13.19 -7.93 15.48
CA GLU A 53 -13.32 -6.75 16.34
C GLU A 53 -12.03 -5.91 16.36
N ARG A 54 -10.89 -6.53 16.52
CA ARG A 54 -9.58 -5.86 16.53
C ARG A 54 -9.26 -5.15 15.20
N LEU A 55 -9.72 -5.67 14.08
CA LEU A 55 -9.54 -5.12 12.73
C LEU A 55 -10.64 -4.13 12.32
N SER A 56 -11.73 -4.04 13.09
CA SER A 56 -12.95 -3.32 12.70
C SER A 56 -12.72 -1.85 12.36
N TRP A 57 -11.91 -1.14 13.15
CA TRP A 57 -11.56 0.25 12.88
C TRP A 57 -10.81 0.38 11.55
N TRP A 58 -9.85 -0.48 11.28
CA TRP A 58 -9.00 -0.42 10.11
C TRP A 58 -9.76 -0.79 8.81
N THR A 59 -10.65 -1.78 8.88
CA THR A 59 -11.55 -2.13 7.76
C THR A 59 -12.63 -1.08 7.51
N HIS A 60 -12.97 -0.26 8.51
CA HIS A 60 -13.84 0.90 8.37
C HIS A 60 -13.10 2.08 7.72
N ASP A 61 -11.89 2.36 8.16
CA ASP A 61 -11.15 3.58 7.87
C ASP A 61 -10.50 3.62 6.49
N ARG A 62 -10.20 2.48 5.89
CA ARG A 62 -9.83 2.25 4.48
C ARG A 62 -8.63 3.00 3.94
N PHE A 63 -8.26 4.19 4.44
CA PHE A 63 -7.28 5.07 3.83
C PHE A 63 -6.23 5.57 4.83
N GLY A 64 -4.95 5.33 4.54
CA GLY A 64 -3.82 5.72 5.37
C GLY A 64 -2.70 6.43 4.63
N MET A 65 -1.78 7.07 5.38
CA MET A 65 -0.53 7.66 4.91
C MET A 65 0.65 6.77 5.24
N PHE A 66 1.50 6.48 4.25
CA PHE A 66 2.82 5.91 4.48
C PHE A 66 3.85 7.03 4.40
N ILE A 67 4.84 7.07 5.29
CA ILE A 67 5.88 8.09 5.28
C ILE A 67 7.24 7.40 5.24
N HIS A 68 7.93 7.53 4.09
CA HIS A 68 9.30 7.05 3.93
C HIS A 68 10.29 8.20 4.13
N PHE A 69 10.93 8.25 5.28
CA PHE A 69 11.87 9.30 5.65
C PHE A 69 13.13 8.71 6.29
N GLY A 70 14.29 9.29 5.98
CA GLY A 70 15.59 8.82 6.48
C GLY A 70 16.75 9.50 5.75
N LEU A 71 17.96 8.99 5.92
CA LEU A 71 19.20 9.52 5.32
C LEU A 71 19.11 9.62 3.80
N TYR A 72 18.40 8.70 3.16
CA TYR A 72 18.18 8.66 1.71
C TYR A 72 17.40 9.88 1.15
N ALA A 73 16.82 10.71 2.01
CA ALA A 73 16.22 11.98 1.58
C ALA A 73 17.28 13.00 1.14
N ILE A 74 18.50 12.95 1.69
CA ILE A 74 19.61 13.85 1.35
C ILE A 74 20.04 13.67 -0.11
N PRO A 75 20.41 12.46 -0.57
CA PRO A 75 20.75 12.25 -1.98
C PRO A 75 19.54 12.47 -2.92
N ALA A 76 18.31 12.38 -2.42
CA ALA A 76 17.09 12.67 -3.16
C ALA A 76 16.90 11.83 -4.44
N ARG A 77 17.26 10.55 -4.39
CA ARG A 77 17.15 9.58 -5.49
C ARG A 77 16.50 8.27 -5.10
N GLY A 78 15.71 8.28 -3.99
CA GLY A 78 14.97 7.15 -3.47
C GLY A 78 15.72 6.38 -2.37
N GLU A 79 14.98 5.53 -1.67
CA GLU A 79 15.39 4.82 -0.46
C GLU A 79 16.40 3.68 -0.70
N TRP A 80 16.48 3.17 -1.93
CA TRP A 80 17.38 2.11 -2.34
C TRP A 80 18.74 2.60 -2.87
N ILE A 81 19.05 3.90 -2.75
CA ILE A 81 20.25 4.49 -3.36
C ILE A 81 21.55 3.78 -2.95
N LYS A 82 21.67 3.37 -1.68
CA LYS A 82 22.86 2.63 -1.20
C LYS A 82 23.07 1.31 -1.93
N MET A 83 21.98 0.71 -2.42
CA MET A 83 22.00 -0.55 -3.18
C MET A 83 22.11 -0.33 -4.70
N THR A 84 21.43 0.68 -5.23
CA THR A 84 21.31 0.91 -6.68
C THR A 84 22.47 1.72 -7.26
N GLU A 85 23.16 2.48 -6.44
CA GLU A 85 24.34 3.26 -6.82
C GLU A 85 25.60 2.76 -6.12
N PRO A 86 26.80 3.02 -6.67
CA PRO A 86 28.07 2.62 -6.04
C PRO A 86 28.43 3.57 -4.88
N VAL A 87 27.56 3.66 -3.88
CA VAL A 87 27.79 4.48 -2.69
C VAL A 87 28.54 3.62 -1.66
N SER A 88 29.75 4.04 -1.24
CA SER A 88 30.50 3.38 -0.17
C SER A 88 29.86 3.68 1.20
N ASP A 89 30.22 2.88 2.22
CA ASP A 89 29.75 3.12 3.57
C ASP A 89 30.21 4.49 4.09
N GLU A 90 31.45 4.87 3.86
CA GLU A 90 31.99 6.17 4.26
C GLU A 90 31.23 7.33 3.62
N LYS A 91 30.83 7.19 2.33
CA LYS A 91 30.02 8.19 1.65
C LYS A 91 28.59 8.25 2.17
N TYR A 92 28.01 7.09 2.53
CA TYR A 92 26.69 7.06 3.12
C TYR A 92 26.68 7.64 4.53
N ASP A 93 27.75 7.45 5.29
CA ASP A 93 27.93 8.02 6.63
C ASP A 93 28.08 9.55 6.61
N GLU A 94 28.46 10.17 5.47
CA GLU A 94 28.38 11.63 5.33
C GLU A 94 26.92 12.11 5.45
N TYR A 95 25.95 11.34 4.93
CA TYR A 95 24.53 11.70 5.08
C TYR A 95 24.08 11.66 6.55
N PHE A 96 24.59 10.72 7.33
CA PHE A 96 24.36 10.70 8.78
C PHE A 96 24.92 11.95 9.47
N ARG A 97 26.16 12.34 9.17
CA ARG A 97 26.79 13.55 9.73
C ARG A 97 26.12 14.85 9.30
N LEU A 98 25.39 14.85 8.18
CA LEU A 98 24.72 16.01 7.61
C LEU A 98 23.21 16.01 7.87
N PHE A 99 22.65 14.96 8.48
CA PHE A 99 21.21 14.84 8.66
C PHE A 99 20.67 15.88 9.64
N ASN A 100 20.04 16.91 9.07
CA ASN A 100 19.45 18.01 9.83
C ASN A 100 18.16 18.49 9.14
N PRO A 101 17.03 17.78 9.31
CA PRO A 101 15.75 18.19 8.75
C PRO A 101 15.16 19.39 9.51
N ASN A 102 15.77 20.55 9.35
CA ASN A 102 15.51 21.77 10.12
C ASN A 102 14.13 22.41 9.86
N LEU A 103 13.36 21.92 8.89
CA LEU A 103 11.98 22.32 8.62
C LEU A 103 10.97 21.20 8.94
N PHE A 104 11.41 20.14 9.61
CA PHE A 104 10.52 19.08 10.05
C PHE A 104 9.47 19.61 11.04
N ASP A 105 8.21 19.46 10.67
CA ASP A 105 7.04 19.74 11.50
C ASP A 105 6.07 18.56 11.41
N ALA A 106 6.07 17.70 12.43
CA ALA A 106 5.18 16.55 12.52
C ALA A 106 3.69 16.96 12.55
N ARG A 107 3.38 18.14 13.09
CA ARG A 107 2.01 18.66 13.13
C ARG A 107 1.51 19.06 11.73
N ASP A 108 2.38 19.62 10.88
CA ASP A 108 2.03 19.89 9.48
C ASP A 108 1.76 18.59 8.73
N TRP A 109 2.59 17.55 8.93
CA TRP A 109 2.36 16.22 8.35
C TRP A 109 1.00 15.65 8.77
N ALA A 110 0.69 15.69 10.06
CA ALA A 110 -0.56 15.16 10.62
C ALA A 110 -1.79 15.92 10.11
N ARG A 111 -1.75 17.27 10.10
CA ARG A 111 -2.85 18.09 9.55
C ARG A 111 -3.11 17.78 8.08
N ARG A 112 -2.05 17.63 7.26
CA ARG A 112 -2.20 17.28 5.83
C ARG A 112 -2.76 15.88 5.63
N ALA A 113 -2.33 14.89 6.42
CA ALA A 113 -2.88 13.56 6.39
C ALA A 113 -4.38 13.56 6.72
N LYS A 114 -4.77 14.21 7.80
CA LYS A 114 -6.17 14.36 8.22
C LYS A 114 -7.02 15.09 7.17
N ALA A 115 -6.52 16.22 6.66
CA ALA A 115 -7.21 16.99 5.62
C ALA A 115 -7.42 16.17 4.34
N ALA A 116 -6.44 15.34 3.94
CA ALA A 116 -6.54 14.41 2.81
C ALA A 116 -7.58 13.29 3.04
N GLY A 117 -8.16 13.19 4.25
CA GLY A 117 -9.11 12.16 4.62
C GLY A 117 -8.48 10.87 5.15
N MET A 118 -7.16 10.83 5.32
CA MET A 118 -6.47 9.66 5.89
C MET A 118 -6.85 9.49 7.37
N LYS A 119 -6.92 8.25 7.82
CA LYS A 119 -7.36 7.88 9.18
C LYS A 119 -6.25 7.29 10.03
N TYR A 120 -5.18 6.88 9.41
CA TYR A 120 -3.98 6.33 10.06
C TYR A 120 -2.74 6.71 9.28
N ALA A 121 -1.59 6.60 9.94
CA ALA A 121 -0.30 6.78 9.28
C ALA A 121 0.72 5.77 9.79
N VAL A 122 1.62 5.34 8.90
CA VAL A 122 2.74 4.46 9.20
C VAL A 122 4.04 5.18 8.83
N LEU A 123 4.94 5.36 9.80
CA LEU A 123 6.25 5.96 9.60
C LEU A 123 7.33 4.88 9.48
N THR A 124 8.25 4.99 8.52
CA THR A 124 9.46 4.17 8.50
C THR A 124 10.38 4.53 9.67
N THR A 125 10.22 3.84 10.80
CA THR A 125 11.05 4.09 11.99
C THR A 125 12.51 3.69 11.76
N LYS A 126 12.73 2.58 11.04
CA LYS A 126 14.03 2.14 10.52
C LYS A 126 13.82 1.54 9.13
N HIS A 127 14.50 2.07 8.11
CA HIS A 127 14.53 1.50 6.76
C HIS A 127 15.73 0.54 6.59
N HIS A 128 15.96 0.01 5.38
CA HIS A 128 17.00 -0.98 5.09
C HIS A 128 18.41 -0.49 5.40
N ASP A 129 18.67 0.82 5.39
CA ASP A 129 19.96 1.41 5.71
C ASP A 129 20.34 1.36 7.21
N GLY A 130 19.43 0.88 8.05
CA GLY A 130 19.65 0.69 9.49
C GLY A 130 19.54 1.96 10.33
N PHE A 131 19.29 3.13 9.73
CA PHE A 131 19.19 4.39 10.45
C PHE A 131 17.86 4.49 11.22
N CYS A 132 17.99 4.73 12.54
CA CYS A 132 16.86 4.80 13.45
C CYS A 132 16.34 6.24 13.60
N LEU A 133 15.05 6.48 13.32
CA LEU A 133 14.41 7.78 13.51
C LEU A 133 14.00 8.06 14.97
N TRP A 134 14.38 7.20 15.92
CA TRP A 134 14.11 7.36 17.35
C TRP A 134 15.40 7.22 18.18
N ASP A 135 15.32 7.56 19.44
CA ASP A 135 16.44 7.46 20.41
C ASP A 135 16.65 6.01 20.88
N SER A 136 17.05 5.10 19.97
CA SER A 136 17.35 3.72 20.32
C SER A 136 18.56 3.61 21.26
N ARG A 137 18.45 2.72 22.25
CA ARG A 137 19.58 2.40 23.17
C ARG A 137 20.53 1.36 22.61
N PHE A 138 20.17 0.73 21.51
CA PHE A 138 20.87 -0.42 20.94
C PHE A 138 21.79 -0.06 19.78
N THR A 139 21.79 1.20 19.35
CA THR A 139 22.68 1.70 18.28
C THR A 139 22.97 3.18 18.44
N ASP A 140 24.17 3.61 18.02
CA ASP A 140 24.51 5.02 17.84
C ASP A 140 24.11 5.57 16.47
N TYR A 141 23.67 4.71 15.54
CA TYR A 141 23.21 5.09 14.20
C TYR A 141 21.73 5.52 14.25
N LYS A 142 21.50 6.61 14.94
CA LYS A 142 20.16 7.12 15.28
C LYS A 142 20.07 8.64 15.15
N VAL A 143 18.88 9.13 14.96
CA VAL A 143 18.59 10.54 14.68
C VAL A 143 19.04 11.50 15.78
N THR A 144 18.99 11.07 17.05
CA THR A 144 19.43 11.89 18.19
C THR A 144 20.94 12.12 18.23
N ASN A 145 21.73 11.33 17.50
CA ASN A 145 23.17 11.48 17.35
C ASN A 145 23.57 12.28 16.07
N THR A 146 22.59 12.79 15.33
CA THR A 146 22.82 13.66 14.16
C THR A 146 22.74 15.14 14.57
N PRO A 147 23.12 16.09 13.71
CA PRO A 147 22.94 17.52 13.97
C PRO A 147 21.49 17.95 14.26
N PHE A 148 20.51 17.15 13.87
CA PHE A 148 19.09 17.39 14.19
C PHE A 148 18.77 17.14 15.67
N GLY A 149 19.30 16.07 16.28
CA GLY A 149 19.29 15.81 17.74
C GLY A 149 17.91 15.54 18.36
N ARG A 150 16.83 15.35 17.57
CA ARG A 150 15.47 15.18 18.08
C ARG A 150 14.90 13.81 17.67
N ASP A 151 14.01 13.24 18.51
CA ASP A 151 13.31 11.97 18.27
C ASP A 151 12.11 12.20 17.33
N ILE A 152 12.28 11.87 16.05
CA ILE A 152 11.24 12.04 15.02
C ILE A 152 10.04 11.13 15.28
N VAL A 153 10.26 9.91 15.77
CA VAL A 153 9.17 8.96 16.07
C VAL A 153 8.28 9.50 17.18
N ARG A 154 8.86 10.10 18.21
CA ARG A 154 8.09 10.72 19.31
C ARG A 154 7.22 11.85 18.82
N GLU A 155 7.80 12.78 18.06
CA GLU A 155 7.06 13.92 17.53
C GLU A 155 5.97 13.49 16.54
N PHE A 156 6.25 12.49 15.71
CA PHE A 156 5.24 11.89 14.82
C PHE A 156 4.07 11.32 15.62
N VAL A 157 4.33 10.50 16.63
CA VAL A 157 3.30 9.88 17.45
C VAL A 157 2.41 10.92 18.15
N GLU A 158 3.04 11.93 18.77
CA GLU A 158 2.32 12.98 19.47
C GLU A 158 1.45 13.81 18.53
N ALA A 159 1.99 14.19 17.36
CA ALA A 159 1.27 15.02 16.39
C ALA A 159 0.10 14.27 15.75
N PHE A 160 0.29 13.01 15.33
CA PHE A 160 -0.76 12.25 14.65
C PHE A 160 -1.89 11.87 15.59
N ARG A 161 -1.58 11.50 16.84
CA ARG A 161 -2.61 11.28 17.87
C ARG A 161 -3.38 12.54 18.23
N ALA A 162 -2.72 13.68 18.31
CA ALA A 162 -3.38 14.96 18.56
C ALA A 162 -4.42 15.31 17.48
N GLU A 163 -4.20 14.84 16.23
CA GLU A 163 -5.17 14.97 15.15
C GLU A 163 -6.23 13.85 15.12
N GLY A 164 -6.16 12.89 16.03
CA GLY A 164 -7.09 11.75 16.10
C GLY A 164 -6.81 10.65 15.07
N LEU A 165 -5.59 10.57 14.57
CA LEU A 165 -5.16 9.55 13.61
C LEU A 165 -4.56 8.35 14.34
N HIS A 166 -4.81 7.14 13.83
CA HIS A 166 -4.13 5.94 14.29
C HIS A 166 -2.66 5.94 13.85
N VAL A 167 -1.80 5.38 14.70
CA VAL A 167 -0.35 5.44 14.53
C VAL A 167 0.21 4.05 14.29
N GLY A 168 0.99 3.91 13.22
CA GLY A 168 1.72 2.70 12.89
C GLY A 168 3.21 2.95 12.68
N PHE A 169 3.99 1.88 12.85
CA PHE A 169 5.43 1.86 12.61
C PHE A 169 5.76 0.85 11.53
N TYR A 170 6.56 1.27 10.55
CA TYR A 170 7.25 0.37 9.66
C TYR A 170 8.62 0.07 10.25
N TYR A 171 9.02 -1.19 10.19
CA TYR A 171 10.34 -1.65 10.59
C TYR A 171 10.90 -2.62 9.54
N SER A 172 12.05 -2.28 8.98
CA SER A 172 12.78 -3.16 8.07
C SER A 172 13.43 -4.31 8.81
N LEU A 173 13.17 -5.54 8.37
CA LEU A 173 13.90 -6.73 8.82
C LEU A 173 15.33 -6.76 8.27
N LEU A 174 15.56 -6.12 7.10
CA LEU A 174 16.91 -5.85 6.60
C LEU A 174 17.60 -4.77 7.43
N ASP A 175 18.93 -4.88 7.54
CA ASP A 175 19.78 -3.86 8.12
C ASP A 175 21.16 -3.87 7.43
N TRP A 176 21.38 -2.93 6.54
CA TRP A 176 22.61 -2.83 5.78
C TRP A 176 23.77 -2.21 6.58
N HIS A 177 23.51 -1.70 7.77
CA HIS A 177 24.50 -1.07 8.64
C HIS A 177 24.95 -2.01 9.77
N HIS A 178 24.07 -2.86 10.30
CA HIS A 178 24.39 -3.68 11.46
C HIS A 178 25.52 -4.69 11.17
N PRO A 179 26.59 -4.75 11.98
CA PRO A 179 27.76 -5.59 11.70
C PRO A 179 27.46 -7.09 11.73
N ASP A 180 26.43 -7.53 12.44
CA ASP A 180 26.02 -8.94 12.54
C ASP A 180 24.95 -9.35 11.52
N PHE A 181 24.37 -8.39 10.78
CA PHE A 181 23.44 -8.74 9.69
C PHE A 181 24.23 -9.40 8.56
N THR A 182 23.91 -10.66 8.24
CA THR A 182 24.66 -11.41 7.21
C THR A 182 24.40 -10.85 5.82
N ILE A 183 25.51 -10.65 5.08
CA ILE A 183 25.50 -10.24 3.68
C ILE A 183 24.83 -11.33 2.85
N ASP A 184 23.90 -10.91 2.01
CA ASP A 184 23.12 -11.76 1.11
C ASP A 184 22.87 -11.04 -0.22
N MET A 185 21.95 -11.57 -1.05
CA MET A 185 21.61 -11.00 -2.34
C MET A 185 21.07 -9.56 -2.28
N CYS A 186 20.45 -9.16 -1.16
CA CYS A 186 19.86 -7.83 -0.96
C CYS A 186 20.73 -6.89 -0.13
N HIS A 187 22.02 -7.21 0.07
CA HIS A 187 22.95 -6.39 0.86
C HIS A 187 23.91 -5.61 -0.07
N PRO A 188 24.13 -4.30 0.12
CA PRO A 188 25.04 -3.50 -0.70
C PRO A 188 26.51 -3.94 -0.60
N GLY A 189 26.91 -4.58 0.51
CA GLY A 189 28.25 -5.15 0.72
C GLY A 189 28.54 -6.45 -0.05
N ARG A 190 27.57 -6.98 -0.82
CA ARG A 190 27.84 -8.11 -1.71
C ARG A 190 28.82 -7.75 -2.81
N PRO A 191 29.62 -8.71 -3.35
CA PRO A 191 30.49 -8.46 -4.49
C PRO A 191 29.71 -7.85 -5.65
N LYS A 192 30.18 -6.71 -6.16
CA LYS A 192 29.53 -6.02 -7.29
C LYS A 192 29.75 -6.83 -8.55
N MET A 193 28.67 -7.23 -9.19
CA MET A 193 28.73 -7.81 -10.52
C MET A 193 28.92 -6.73 -11.59
N ALA A 194 29.60 -7.09 -12.67
CA ALA A 194 29.92 -6.18 -13.76
C ALA A 194 28.71 -5.60 -14.50
N LYS A 195 27.50 -6.14 -14.29
CA LYS A 195 26.26 -5.67 -14.91
C LYS A 195 25.26 -5.23 -13.85
N LYS A 196 24.79 -4.02 -14.00
CA LYS A 196 23.93 -3.22 -13.11
C LYS A 196 22.58 -3.87 -12.73
N TRP A 197 22.19 -5.02 -13.31
CA TRP A 197 20.84 -5.61 -13.25
C TRP A 197 20.81 -7.10 -12.89
N GLU A 198 21.95 -7.71 -12.61
CA GLU A 198 21.98 -9.12 -12.22
C GLU A 198 21.86 -9.24 -10.69
N PHE A 199 20.62 -9.22 -10.18
CA PHE A 199 20.32 -9.55 -8.78
C PHE A 199 20.80 -10.96 -8.39
N TYR A 200 21.04 -11.84 -9.35
CA TYR A 200 21.23 -13.28 -9.20
C TYR A 200 22.65 -13.79 -9.43
N GLY A 201 23.65 -12.96 -9.39
CA GLY A 201 24.94 -13.39 -9.86
C GLY A 201 26.07 -13.39 -8.84
N THR A 202 25.81 -13.27 -7.54
CA THR A 202 26.80 -13.53 -6.51
C THR A 202 27.01 -15.04 -6.41
N SER A 203 28.24 -15.53 -6.60
CA SER A 203 28.55 -16.94 -6.38
C SER A 203 28.27 -17.29 -4.92
N ASP A 204 27.50 -18.37 -4.67
CA ASP A 204 27.24 -18.92 -3.33
C ASP A 204 28.54 -19.13 -2.52
N LYS A 205 29.68 -19.26 -3.21
CA LYS A 205 31.00 -19.45 -2.62
C LYS A 205 31.54 -18.25 -1.86
N ASP A 206 31.04 -17.04 -2.18
CA ASP A 206 31.57 -15.79 -1.56
C ASP A 206 30.90 -15.48 -0.21
N PHE A 207 29.65 -15.86 -0.02
CA PHE A 207 28.90 -15.55 1.20
C PHE A 207 29.51 -16.09 2.49
N PRO A 208 30.02 -17.34 2.58
CA PRO A 208 30.65 -17.82 3.79
C PRO A 208 31.85 -16.98 4.23
N THR A 209 32.65 -16.49 3.28
CA THR A 209 33.80 -15.64 3.57
C THR A 209 33.37 -14.25 4.05
N LEU A 210 32.39 -13.66 3.38
CA LEU A 210 31.84 -12.34 3.72
C LEU A 210 31.16 -12.34 5.10
N ASN A 211 30.59 -13.45 5.49
CA ASN A 211 29.82 -13.60 6.72
C ASN A 211 30.61 -14.23 7.89
N ARG A 212 31.91 -14.48 7.74
CA ARG A 212 32.73 -15.17 8.75
C ARG A 212 32.61 -14.59 10.17
N ASN A 213 32.50 -13.26 10.28
CA ASN A 213 32.45 -12.54 11.54
C ASN A 213 31.05 -12.00 11.88
N ARG A 214 30.01 -12.39 11.12
CA ARG A 214 28.64 -11.94 11.32
C ARG A 214 27.80 -13.02 11.99
N ASP A 215 26.87 -12.60 12.85
CA ASP A 215 26.04 -13.52 13.64
C ASP A 215 24.57 -13.08 13.63
N MET A 216 23.76 -13.77 12.84
CA MET A 216 22.31 -13.48 12.78
C MET A 216 21.59 -13.69 14.12
N ALA A 217 22.12 -14.48 15.05
CA ALA A 217 21.50 -14.62 16.39
C ALA A 217 21.63 -13.31 17.18
N ARG A 218 22.80 -12.64 17.13
CA ARG A 218 22.99 -11.31 17.74
C ARG A 218 22.13 -10.26 17.04
N TYR A 219 22.06 -10.30 15.69
CA TYR A 219 21.17 -9.40 14.96
C TYR A 219 19.69 -9.59 15.32
N ARG A 220 19.21 -10.84 15.43
CA ARG A 220 17.82 -11.11 15.87
C ARG A 220 17.53 -10.55 17.25
N GLN A 221 18.48 -10.65 18.19
CA GLN A 221 18.29 -10.07 19.51
C GLN A 221 18.21 -8.55 19.45
N TYR A 222 19.13 -7.90 18.74
CA TYR A 222 19.09 -6.46 18.49
C TYR A 222 17.75 -6.00 17.88
N MET A 223 17.26 -6.69 16.84
CA MET A 223 15.98 -6.42 16.21
C MET A 223 14.81 -6.52 17.21
N LYS A 224 14.77 -7.58 18.02
CA LYS A 224 13.73 -7.76 19.05
C LYS A 224 13.78 -6.68 20.13
N ASP A 225 14.96 -6.24 20.52
CA ASP A 225 15.12 -5.19 21.52
C ASP A 225 14.69 -3.83 20.99
N GLN A 226 14.96 -3.52 19.72
CA GLN A 226 14.44 -2.32 19.06
C GLN A 226 12.92 -2.34 18.89
N ILE A 227 12.34 -3.48 18.50
CA ILE A 227 10.87 -3.63 18.43
C ILE A 227 10.23 -3.46 19.81
N ARG A 228 10.88 -3.98 20.86
CA ARG A 228 10.43 -3.75 22.25
C ARG A 228 10.43 -2.27 22.60
N GLU A 229 11.48 -1.51 22.27
CA GLU A 229 11.51 -0.05 22.48
C GLU A 229 10.35 0.65 21.78
N LEU A 230 10.13 0.36 20.50
CA LEU A 230 9.07 0.95 19.71
C LEU A 230 7.66 0.65 20.29
N LEU A 231 7.45 -0.55 20.80
CA LEU A 231 6.16 -0.97 21.37
C LEU A 231 5.96 -0.59 22.83
N THR A 232 6.99 -0.12 23.55
CA THR A 232 6.86 0.25 24.98
C THR A 232 7.05 1.74 25.24
N ASN A 233 7.85 2.46 24.42
CA ASN A 233 8.22 3.84 24.72
C ASN A 233 7.28 4.90 24.12
N TYR A 234 6.38 4.51 23.22
CA TYR A 234 5.54 5.42 22.43
C TYR A 234 4.04 5.23 22.66
N GLY A 235 3.65 4.47 23.71
CA GLY A 235 2.26 4.17 24.03
C GLY A 235 1.63 3.20 23.03
N LYS A 236 0.31 3.30 22.81
CA LYS A 236 -0.42 2.41 21.92
C LYS A 236 0.06 2.54 20.47
N VAL A 237 0.45 1.43 19.85
CA VAL A 237 0.74 1.34 18.41
C VAL A 237 -0.38 0.55 17.75
N ASP A 238 -0.96 1.09 16.69
CA ASP A 238 -2.12 0.50 16.04
C ASP A 238 -1.71 -0.47 14.93
N ILE A 239 -0.62 -0.18 14.19
CA ILE A 239 -0.10 -1.00 13.10
C ILE A 239 1.40 -1.19 13.25
N LEU A 240 1.88 -2.44 13.12
CA LEU A 240 3.28 -2.75 12.94
C LEU A 240 3.48 -3.35 11.54
N TRP A 241 4.07 -2.56 10.67
CA TRP A 241 4.33 -2.89 9.28
C TRP A 241 5.77 -3.39 9.14
N MET A 242 5.96 -4.71 9.15
CA MET A 242 7.27 -5.35 8.98
C MET A 242 7.59 -5.46 7.49
N ASP A 243 8.88 -5.47 7.14
CA ASP A 243 9.23 -5.56 5.71
C ASP A 243 10.44 -6.46 5.46
N PHE A 244 10.37 -7.17 4.36
CA PHE A 244 11.44 -7.83 3.64
C PHE A 244 11.77 -9.27 4.08
N THR A 245 10.83 -10.20 3.86
CA THR A 245 11.13 -11.64 3.78
C THR A 245 11.20 -12.04 2.31
N TYR A 246 12.30 -12.67 1.88
CA TYR A 246 12.59 -13.02 0.49
C TYR A 246 13.31 -14.38 0.45
N PRO A 247 12.54 -15.47 0.24
CA PRO A 247 13.05 -16.83 0.35
C PRO A 247 13.83 -17.33 -0.86
N GLU A 248 14.15 -16.48 -1.84
CA GLU A 248 14.94 -16.83 -3.02
C GLU A 248 16.31 -17.38 -2.61
N PRO A 249 17.03 -18.06 -3.50
CA PRO A 249 18.39 -18.54 -3.20
C PRO A 249 19.27 -17.41 -2.63
N ASN A 250 19.90 -17.66 -1.51
CA ASN A 250 20.70 -16.67 -0.76
C ASN A 250 19.91 -15.47 -0.23
N GLY A 251 18.61 -15.62 0.00
CA GLY A 251 17.74 -14.66 0.66
C GLY A 251 17.59 -14.92 2.15
N LYS A 252 16.51 -14.35 2.72
CA LYS A 252 16.14 -14.49 4.13
C LYS A 252 14.70 -14.99 4.26
N THR A 253 14.47 -15.91 5.17
CA THR A 253 13.19 -16.54 5.48
C THR A 253 12.69 -16.16 6.86
N HIS A 254 11.49 -16.61 7.22
CA HIS A 254 10.95 -16.47 8.58
C HIS A 254 11.84 -17.10 9.66
N LEU A 255 12.68 -18.11 9.32
CA LEU A 255 13.63 -18.73 10.24
C LEU A 255 14.82 -17.81 10.55
N ASP A 256 15.29 -17.05 9.54
CA ASP A 256 16.38 -16.09 9.73
C ASP A 256 15.97 -14.97 10.69
N TRP A 257 14.70 -14.57 10.67
CA TRP A 257 14.16 -13.55 11.55
C TRP A 257 13.71 -14.08 12.92
N ASP A 258 13.56 -15.40 13.08
CA ASP A 258 12.78 -15.97 14.18
C ASP A 258 11.40 -15.30 14.29
N SER A 259 10.70 -15.29 13.17
CA SER A 259 9.45 -14.53 13.00
C SER A 259 8.37 -14.94 14.01
N GLU A 260 8.30 -16.22 14.39
CA GLU A 260 7.36 -16.66 15.43
C GLU A 260 7.71 -16.07 16.80
N GLY A 261 8.99 -16.14 17.20
CA GLY A 261 9.45 -15.53 18.44
C GLY A 261 9.27 -14.02 18.46
N LEU A 262 9.48 -13.37 17.30
CA LEU A 262 9.24 -11.94 17.14
C LEU A 262 7.74 -11.61 17.27
N LEU A 263 6.85 -12.35 16.59
CA LEU A 263 5.42 -12.09 16.65
C LEU A 263 4.84 -12.37 18.06
N ARG A 264 5.34 -13.40 18.76
CA ARG A 264 4.97 -13.66 20.16
C ARG A 264 5.37 -12.50 21.06
N LEU A 265 6.57 -11.93 20.86
CA LEU A 265 7.00 -10.72 21.56
C LEU A 265 6.03 -9.55 21.27
N VAL A 266 5.72 -9.29 20.02
CA VAL A 266 4.80 -8.21 19.60
C VAL A 266 3.44 -8.37 20.30
N ARG A 267 2.83 -9.55 20.21
CA ARG A 267 1.52 -9.83 20.82
C ARG A 267 1.54 -9.78 22.35
N SER A 268 2.67 -10.13 22.99
CA SER A 268 2.80 -10.02 24.45
C SER A 268 2.87 -8.57 24.93
N LEU A 269 3.43 -7.68 24.12
CA LEU A 269 3.55 -6.25 24.45
C LEU A 269 2.30 -5.47 24.09
N GLN A 270 1.74 -5.71 22.90
CA GLN A 270 0.56 -5.04 22.40
C GLN A 270 -0.36 -6.01 21.63
N PRO A 271 -1.27 -6.72 22.31
CA PRO A 271 -2.13 -7.73 21.68
C PRO A 271 -3.00 -7.20 20.53
N GLN A 272 -3.38 -5.91 20.62
CA GLN A 272 -4.28 -5.26 19.66
C GLN A 272 -3.60 -4.79 18.37
N VAL A 273 -2.25 -4.76 18.30
CA VAL A 273 -1.54 -4.24 17.12
C VAL A 273 -1.86 -5.07 15.89
N ILE A 274 -2.09 -4.40 14.75
CA ILE A 274 -2.32 -5.05 13.45
C ILE A 274 -0.96 -5.27 12.78
N VAL A 275 -0.72 -6.48 12.24
CA VAL A 275 0.57 -6.87 11.65
C VAL A 275 0.37 -7.40 10.24
N ASN A 276 1.19 -6.93 9.29
CA ASN A 276 1.17 -7.40 7.90
C ASN A 276 1.84 -8.78 7.71
N ASN A 277 1.76 -9.32 6.50
CA ASN A 277 2.24 -10.66 6.17
C ASN A 277 3.75 -10.77 5.87
N ARG A 278 4.51 -9.66 5.91
CA ARG A 278 5.90 -9.64 5.40
C ARG A 278 6.94 -10.25 6.34
N MET A 279 6.52 -10.85 7.45
CA MET A 279 7.41 -11.69 8.28
C MET A 279 7.56 -13.13 7.73
N GLY A 280 6.84 -13.51 6.67
CA GLY A 280 6.99 -14.81 6.03
C GLY A 280 6.30 -15.98 6.72
N LEU A 281 5.36 -15.74 7.64
CA LEU A 281 4.60 -16.78 8.36
C LEU A 281 3.37 -17.26 7.56
N TYR A 282 3.57 -17.60 6.30
CA TYR A 282 2.48 -17.95 5.37
C TYR A 282 1.83 -19.32 5.64
N ASP A 283 2.49 -20.19 6.40
CA ASP A 283 2.00 -21.51 6.79
C ASP A 283 1.07 -21.48 8.02
N THR A 284 0.94 -20.33 8.66
CA THR A 284 0.11 -20.14 9.87
C THR A 284 -1.25 -19.53 9.53
N ALA A 285 -2.24 -19.73 10.41
CA ALA A 285 -3.57 -19.13 10.30
C ALA A 285 -3.62 -17.67 10.85
N ASP A 286 -2.77 -17.38 11.81
CA ASP A 286 -2.79 -16.17 12.65
C ASP A 286 -1.43 -15.47 12.78
N GLY A 287 -0.47 -15.83 11.91
CA GLY A 287 0.86 -15.21 11.86
C GLY A 287 0.88 -13.80 11.27
N TRP A 288 -0.24 -13.32 10.78
CA TRP A 288 -0.43 -12.00 10.18
C TRP A 288 -1.91 -11.63 10.12
N ASP A 289 -2.21 -10.36 9.90
CA ASP A 289 -3.57 -9.83 9.84
C ASP A 289 -4.01 -9.46 8.42
N PHE A 290 -3.11 -8.95 7.59
CA PHE A 290 -3.41 -8.52 6.23
C PHE A 290 -2.22 -8.72 5.27
N VAL A 291 -2.53 -8.86 3.98
CA VAL A 291 -1.54 -8.92 2.90
C VAL A 291 -1.34 -7.56 2.24
N THR A 292 -0.17 -7.33 1.63
CA THR A 292 0.26 -6.02 1.14
C THR A 292 0.62 -6.03 -0.34
N PRO A 293 -0.35 -6.02 -1.27
CA PRO A 293 -0.07 -5.80 -2.70
C PRO A 293 0.65 -4.45 -2.90
N GLU A 294 1.78 -4.49 -3.63
CA GLU A 294 2.64 -3.32 -3.76
C GLU A 294 2.71 -2.82 -5.20
N GLN A 295 2.35 -1.54 -5.41
CA GLN A 295 2.47 -0.81 -6.68
C GLN A 295 1.66 -1.39 -7.86
N PHE A 296 0.67 -2.24 -7.62
CA PHE A 296 -0.27 -2.72 -8.64
C PHE A 296 -1.72 -2.71 -8.14
N LYS A 297 -2.68 -2.76 -9.07
CA LYS A 297 -4.10 -2.91 -8.77
C LYS A 297 -4.45 -4.40 -8.74
N VAL A 298 -5.06 -4.87 -7.66
CA VAL A 298 -5.55 -6.25 -7.59
C VAL A 298 -6.80 -6.40 -8.47
N CYS A 299 -6.89 -7.50 -9.22
CA CYS A 299 -8.07 -7.77 -10.06
C CYS A 299 -9.28 -8.19 -9.22
N GLU A 300 -9.03 -8.96 -8.17
CA GLU A 300 -10.05 -9.55 -7.31
C GLU A 300 -9.65 -9.44 -5.83
N TRP A 301 -10.59 -9.70 -4.92
CA TRP A 301 -10.27 -9.79 -3.49
C TRP A 301 -9.26 -10.91 -3.25
N PRO A 302 -8.07 -10.63 -2.70
CA PRO A 302 -7.05 -11.65 -2.50
C PRO A 302 -7.53 -12.80 -1.61
N THR A 303 -7.15 -14.01 -2.00
CA THR A 303 -7.44 -15.23 -1.23
C THR A 303 -6.15 -15.92 -0.84
N VAL A 304 -6.13 -16.53 0.33
CA VAL A 304 -5.09 -17.43 0.79
C VAL A 304 -5.76 -18.75 1.18
N ARG A 305 -5.34 -19.86 0.57
CA ARG A 305 -5.94 -21.19 0.78
C ARG A 305 -7.46 -21.23 0.50
N GLY A 306 -7.93 -20.43 -0.46
CA GLY A 306 -9.34 -20.32 -0.82
C GLY A 306 -10.19 -19.38 0.03
N GLU A 307 -9.64 -18.85 1.12
CA GLU A 307 -10.33 -17.91 2.00
C GLU A 307 -9.96 -16.46 1.67
N ARG A 308 -10.95 -15.56 1.64
CA ARG A 308 -10.72 -14.12 1.49
C ARG A 308 -9.92 -13.58 2.67
N VAL A 309 -8.90 -12.78 2.39
CA VAL A 309 -8.04 -12.20 3.41
C VAL A 309 -8.14 -10.68 3.40
N HIS A 310 -7.90 -10.05 4.55
CA HIS A 310 -7.74 -8.61 4.60
C HIS A 310 -6.49 -8.17 3.84
N TRP A 311 -6.54 -7.02 3.21
CA TRP A 311 -5.44 -6.52 2.40
C TRP A 311 -5.37 -4.99 2.34
N GLU A 312 -4.19 -4.50 2.11
CA GLU A 312 -3.89 -3.07 1.97
C GLU A 312 -2.95 -2.87 0.77
N ALA A 313 -3.40 -2.15 -0.25
CA ALA A 313 -2.51 -1.74 -1.33
C ALA A 313 -1.56 -0.66 -0.82
N CYS A 314 -0.26 -0.87 -0.94
CA CYS A 314 0.73 0.18 -0.70
C CYS A 314 1.17 0.79 -2.03
N GLN A 315 0.97 2.11 -2.16
CA GLN A 315 1.13 2.86 -3.39
C GLN A 315 1.93 4.14 -3.18
N THR A 316 2.48 4.68 -4.24
CA THR A 316 3.25 5.93 -4.23
C THR A 316 2.65 6.95 -5.21
N PHE A 317 2.92 8.22 -4.98
CA PHE A 317 2.57 9.29 -5.93
C PHE A 317 3.36 9.21 -7.24
N SER A 318 4.63 8.76 -7.18
CA SER A 318 5.58 8.85 -8.30
C SER A 318 6.32 7.56 -8.64
N GLY A 319 5.94 6.42 -8.03
CA GLY A 319 6.67 5.14 -8.17
C GLY A 319 7.94 5.06 -7.31
N LYS A 320 8.16 6.01 -6.39
CA LYS A 320 9.29 6.04 -5.45
C LYS A 320 8.78 6.17 -4.01
N TRP A 321 9.38 5.42 -3.09
CA TRP A 321 9.02 5.47 -1.67
C TRP A 321 9.68 6.65 -0.97
N GLY A 322 11.02 6.69 -0.93
CA GLY A 322 11.77 7.83 -0.44
C GLY A 322 11.74 9.03 -1.40
N TYR A 323 12.06 10.20 -0.88
CA TYR A 323 12.11 11.41 -1.71
C TYR A 323 12.99 11.23 -2.94
N HIS A 324 12.43 11.54 -4.10
CA HIS A 324 13.13 11.53 -5.39
C HIS A 324 12.85 12.85 -6.11
N ARG A 325 13.84 13.76 -6.06
CA ARG A 325 13.71 15.10 -6.63
C ARG A 325 13.35 15.08 -8.13
N ASP A 326 13.99 14.20 -8.86
CA ASP A 326 13.92 14.13 -10.33
C ASP A 326 12.87 13.11 -10.82
N ALA A 327 11.92 12.70 -9.95
CA ALA A 327 10.84 11.78 -10.35
C ALA A 327 9.91 12.44 -11.38
N MET A 328 9.71 11.76 -12.51
CA MET A 328 8.93 12.25 -13.65
C MET A 328 7.55 11.61 -13.78
N THR A 329 7.28 10.55 -13.04
CA THR A 329 6.09 9.69 -13.18
C THR A 329 5.04 9.96 -12.10
N TRP A 330 4.67 11.22 -11.92
CA TRP A 330 3.63 11.58 -10.96
C TRP A 330 2.23 11.24 -11.48
N LYS A 331 1.49 10.47 -10.69
CA LYS A 331 0.10 10.11 -10.99
C LYS A 331 -0.79 11.35 -11.02
N SER A 332 -1.77 11.36 -11.91
CA SER A 332 -2.83 12.39 -11.95
C SER A 332 -3.74 12.30 -10.72
N ASP A 333 -4.52 13.33 -10.45
CA ASP A 333 -5.50 13.33 -9.35
C ASP A 333 -6.57 12.24 -9.56
N ALA A 334 -6.98 12.02 -10.82
CA ALA A 334 -7.94 10.96 -11.18
C ALA A 334 -7.39 9.56 -10.91
N GLU A 335 -6.13 9.28 -11.28
CA GLU A 335 -5.48 8.00 -10.99
C GLU A 335 -5.34 7.75 -9.48
N LEU A 336 -5.04 8.78 -8.70
CA LEU A 336 -4.91 8.66 -7.25
C LEU A 336 -6.23 8.32 -6.57
N ILE A 337 -7.31 9.02 -6.96
CA ILE A 337 -8.66 8.76 -6.44
C ILE A 337 -9.14 7.38 -6.92
N GLU A 338 -8.88 7.01 -8.19
CA GLU A 338 -9.17 5.67 -8.68
C GLU A 338 -8.47 4.58 -7.86
N LEU A 339 -7.19 4.74 -7.46
CA LEU A 339 -6.49 3.78 -6.60
C LEU A 339 -7.20 3.57 -5.26
N LEU A 340 -7.72 4.65 -4.65
CA LEU A 340 -8.46 4.57 -3.40
C LEU A 340 -9.78 3.79 -3.60
N VAL A 341 -10.61 4.24 -4.53
CA VAL A 341 -11.92 3.62 -4.74
C VAL A 341 -11.80 2.19 -5.28
N HIS A 342 -10.77 1.92 -6.10
CA HIS A 342 -10.47 0.58 -6.58
C HIS A 342 -10.15 -0.38 -5.42
N SER A 343 -9.31 0.05 -4.47
CA SER A 343 -8.97 -0.76 -3.30
C SER A 343 -10.21 -1.10 -2.49
N VAL A 344 -11.06 -0.10 -2.20
CA VAL A 344 -12.30 -0.30 -1.44
C VAL A 344 -13.31 -1.17 -2.21
N SER A 345 -13.44 -0.99 -3.54
CA SER A 345 -14.33 -1.79 -4.39
C SER A 345 -13.95 -3.28 -4.44
N LYS A 346 -12.75 -3.63 -4.03
CA LYS A 346 -12.25 -5.00 -3.89
C LYS A 346 -12.04 -5.41 -2.42
N GLY A 347 -12.68 -4.69 -1.48
CA GLY A 347 -12.70 -5.01 -0.06
C GLY A 347 -11.44 -4.66 0.72
N GLY A 348 -10.49 -3.95 0.11
CA GLY A 348 -9.20 -3.61 0.71
C GLY A 348 -9.07 -2.17 1.19
N ASN A 349 -7.90 -1.88 1.76
CA ASN A 349 -7.46 -0.56 2.16
C ASN A 349 -6.43 0.00 1.16
N LEU A 350 -6.20 1.30 1.21
CA LEU A 350 -5.10 1.97 0.53
C LEU A 350 -4.22 2.68 1.55
N ILE A 351 -2.90 2.43 1.52
CA ILE A 351 -1.91 3.27 2.18
C ILE A 351 -1.08 3.98 1.11
N MET A 352 -1.15 5.33 1.11
CA MET A 352 -0.51 6.17 0.10
C MET A 352 0.76 6.81 0.65
N ASN A 353 1.87 6.61 -0.04
CA ASN A 353 3.18 7.03 0.41
C ASN A 353 3.52 8.48 0.07
N VAL A 354 4.13 9.15 1.04
CA VAL A 354 4.80 10.45 0.89
C VAL A 354 6.26 10.30 1.36
N GLY A 355 7.20 10.77 0.55
CA GLY A 355 8.62 10.86 0.91
C GLY A 355 9.00 12.32 1.20
N PRO A 356 9.21 12.71 2.47
CA PRO A 356 9.69 14.05 2.81
C PRO A 356 11.09 14.31 2.24
N ASN A 357 11.38 15.57 1.90
CA ASN A 357 12.69 16.01 1.43
C ASN A 357 13.71 16.04 2.60
N ALA A 358 14.99 16.33 2.29
CA ALA A 358 16.07 16.35 3.29
C ALA A 358 15.87 17.37 4.42
N ARG A 359 15.01 18.38 4.23
CA ARG A 359 14.68 19.35 5.26
C ARG A 359 13.49 18.94 6.14
N GLY A 360 12.85 17.78 5.84
CA GLY A 360 11.72 17.25 6.59
C GLY A 360 10.34 17.71 6.12
N GLU A 361 10.25 18.36 4.94
CA GLU A 361 8.98 18.82 4.38
C GLU A 361 8.46 17.89 3.28
N PHE A 362 7.15 17.79 3.13
CA PHE A 362 6.57 17.32 1.88
C PHE A 362 6.81 18.34 0.78
N ASP A 363 7.29 17.91 -0.39
CA ASP A 363 7.47 18.83 -1.50
C ASP A 363 6.12 19.32 -2.06
N ASP A 364 6.14 20.40 -2.86
CA ASP A 364 4.91 21.03 -3.33
C ASP A 364 4.09 20.13 -4.25
N ARG A 365 4.72 19.17 -4.96
CA ARG A 365 4.02 18.18 -5.77
C ARG A 365 3.21 17.25 -4.88
N ALA A 366 3.82 16.74 -3.79
CA ALA A 366 3.15 15.89 -2.82
C ALA A 366 2.02 16.65 -2.09
N LYS A 367 2.26 17.91 -1.69
CA LYS A 367 1.25 18.77 -1.06
C LYS A 367 0.01 18.93 -1.95
N ARG A 368 0.20 19.24 -3.26
CA ARG A 368 -0.93 19.33 -4.22
C ARG A 368 -1.71 18.03 -4.35
N LYS A 369 -1.03 16.85 -4.31
CA LYS A 369 -1.72 15.55 -4.37
C LYS A 369 -2.53 15.25 -3.10
N LEU A 370 -2.02 15.63 -1.93
CA LEU A 370 -2.78 15.56 -0.68
C LEU A 370 -3.99 16.51 -0.68
N GLU A 371 -3.85 17.71 -1.26
CA GLU A 371 -4.95 18.65 -1.44
C GLU A 371 -6.02 18.11 -2.41
N ALA A 372 -5.64 17.40 -3.47
CA ALA A 372 -6.58 16.73 -4.35
C ALA A 372 -7.41 15.67 -3.62
N TYR A 373 -6.76 14.84 -2.80
CA TYR A 373 -7.47 13.91 -1.91
C TYR A 373 -8.39 14.66 -0.94
N ALA A 374 -7.93 15.75 -0.33
CA ALA A 374 -8.72 16.54 0.62
C ALA A 374 -10.01 17.09 -0.02
N ARG A 375 -9.92 17.65 -1.23
CA ARG A 375 -11.10 18.14 -1.97
C ARG A 375 -12.08 17.00 -2.24
N TRP A 376 -11.58 15.86 -2.70
CA TRP A 376 -12.42 14.74 -3.10
C TRP A 376 -13.05 14.03 -1.89
N THR A 377 -12.28 13.70 -0.86
CA THR A 377 -12.78 12.98 0.33
C THR A 377 -13.78 13.79 1.14
N ARG A 378 -13.63 15.11 1.17
CA ARG A 378 -14.60 16.01 1.80
C ARG A 378 -16.00 15.89 1.16
N LEU A 379 -16.07 15.67 -0.13
CA LEU A 379 -17.33 15.58 -0.88
C LEU A 379 -17.85 14.15 -1.02
N ASN A 380 -16.93 13.18 -1.11
CA ASN A 380 -17.27 11.80 -1.50
C ASN A 380 -16.81 10.75 -0.48
N GLY A 381 -16.32 11.14 0.69
CA GLY A 381 -15.75 10.21 1.68
C GLY A 381 -16.72 9.14 2.18
N GLU A 382 -18.04 9.41 2.16
CA GLU A 382 -19.07 8.43 2.53
C GLU A 382 -19.08 7.19 1.61
N SER A 383 -18.53 7.31 0.39
CA SER A 383 -18.38 6.19 -0.54
C SER A 383 -17.14 5.32 -0.28
N VAL A 384 -16.33 5.69 0.72
CA VAL A 384 -15.07 5.03 1.09
C VAL A 384 -15.13 4.46 2.50
N TYR A 385 -15.38 5.34 3.51
CA TYR A 385 -15.33 4.91 4.91
C TYR A 385 -16.53 4.04 5.27
N GLY A 386 -16.26 2.89 5.90
CA GLY A 386 -17.28 1.90 6.18
C GLY A 386 -17.83 1.16 4.97
N CYS A 387 -17.25 1.41 3.78
CA CYS A 387 -17.61 0.71 2.55
C CYS A 387 -16.71 -0.51 2.29
N THR A 388 -17.19 -1.39 1.41
CA THR A 388 -16.49 -2.60 0.96
C THR A 388 -16.90 -2.93 -0.48
N GLN A 389 -16.48 -4.09 -0.97
CA GLN A 389 -16.93 -4.62 -2.26
C GLN A 389 -18.46 -4.73 -2.29
N ALA A 390 -19.06 -4.34 -3.41
CA ALA A 390 -20.47 -4.52 -3.64
C ALA A 390 -20.82 -6.02 -3.75
N PRO A 391 -22.03 -6.44 -3.32
CA PRO A 391 -22.53 -7.78 -3.57
C PRO A 391 -22.50 -8.14 -5.07
N GLU A 392 -22.21 -9.39 -5.40
CA GLU A 392 -21.98 -9.87 -6.78
C GLU A 392 -23.16 -9.64 -7.73
N ARG A 393 -24.39 -9.54 -7.20
CA ARG A 393 -25.57 -9.24 -8.00
C ARG A 393 -25.58 -7.82 -8.61
N PHE A 394 -24.78 -6.89 -8.04
CA PHE A 394 -24.63 -5.56 -8.60
C PHE A 394 -23.44 -5.54 -9.55
N ARG A 395 -23.73 -5.39 -10.84
CA ARG A 395 -22.68 -5.29 -11.85
C ARG A 395 -22.30 -3.84 -12.07
N ALA A 396 -21.00 -3.57 -12.02
CA ALA A 396 -20.48 -2.24 -12.34
C ALA A 396 -20.68 -1.95 -13.84
N PRO A 397 -21.33 -0.86 -14.21
CA PRO A 397 -21.33 -0.38 -15.59
C PRO A 397 -19.91 -0.13 -16.11
N ASP A 398 -19.71 -0.19 -17.42
CA ASP A 398 -18.42 0.08 -18.04
C ASP A 398 -17.88 1.46 -17.63
N GLY A 399 -16.58 1.52 -17.34
CA GLY A 399 -15.93 2.76 -16.89
C GLY A 399 -16.27 3.19 -15.47
N THR A 400 -16.86 2.31 -14.65
CA THR A 400 -17.23 2.58 -13.26
C THR A 400 -16.64 1.56 -12.28
N LEU A 401 -16.69 1.91 -10.98
CA LEU A 401 -16.46 1.01 -9.87
C LEU A 401 -17.60 1.11 -8.87
N LEU A 402 -17.90 0.03 -8.17
CA LEU A 402 -18.91 -0.01 -7.12
C LEU A 402 -18.29 -0.17 -5.75
N THR A 403 -18.74 0.64 -4.79
CA THR A 403 -18.52 0.40 -3.36
C THR A 403 -19.85 0.32 -2.64
N TYR A 404 -19.90 -0.42 -1.54
CA TYR A 404 -21.12 -0.69 -0.81
C TYR A 404 -20.94 -0.46 0.69
N ALA A 405 -21.86 0.28 1.30
CA ALA A 405 -21.92 0.53 2.75
C ALA A 405 -22.94 -0.41 3.42
N PRO A 406 -22.50 -1.53 4.02
CA PRO A 406 -23.43 -2.55 4.58
C PRO A 406 -24.32 -2.01 5.69
N LYS A 407 -23.77 -1.15 6.56
CA LYS A 407 -24.51 -0.60 7.72
C LYS A 407 -25.65 0.34 7.33
N THR A 408 -25.52 1.04 6.22
CA THR A 408 -26.52 2.04 5.76
C THR A 408 -27.26 1.61 4.51
N HIS A 409 -26.94 0.44 3.96
CA HIS A 409 -27.57 -0.15 2.79
C HIS A 409 -27.53 0.78 1.56
N ARG A 410 -26.35 1.39 1.33
CA ARG A 410 -26.09 2.30 0.22
C ARG A 410 -25.08 1.72 -0.74
N LEU A 411 -25.33 1.87 -2.02
CA LEU A 411 -24.44 1.53 -3.12
C LEU A 411 -23.90 2.82 -3.75
N PHE A 412 -22.61 2.87 -4.06
CA PHE A 412 -21.99 4.03 -4.69
C PHE A 412 -21.37 3.62 -6.02
N ILE A 413 -21.70 4.38 -7.09
CA ILE A 413 -21.16 4.20 -8.43
C ILE A 413 -20.13 5.30 -8.66
N HIS A 414 -18.86 4.94 -8.77
CA HIS A 414 -17.76 5.85 -9.03
C HIS A 414 -17.56 5.95 -10.55
N LEU A 415 -17.76 7.13 -11.11
CA LEU A 415 -17.66 7.37 -12.56
C LEU A 415 -16.19 7.66 -12.90
N LEU A 416 -15.43 6.65 -13.30
CA LEU A 416 -14.04 6.81 -13.74
C LEU A 416 -13.97 7.39 -15.15
N CYS A 417 -14.93 6.99 -15.99
CA CYS A 417 -15.20 7.60 -17.28
C CYS A 417 -16.61 8.17 -17.24
N TYR A 418 -16.75 9.47 -17.45
CA TYR A 418 -18.08 10.10 -17.45
C TYR A 418 -18.85 9.70 -18.72
N PRO A 419 -20.02 9.03 -18.60
CA PRO A 419 -20.71 8.47 -19.77
C PRO A 419 -21.52 9.50 -20.56
N GLY A 420 -21.48 10.77 -20.15
CA GLY A 420 -22.36 11.80 -20.67
C GLY A 420 -23.75 11.75 -20.04
N LYS A 421 -24.81 11.70 -20.85
CA LYS A 421 -26.18 11.86 -20.36
C LYS A 421 -26.74 10.65 -19.61
N ASP A 422 -26.37 9.42 -20.00
CA ASP A 422 -27.09 8.23 -19.56
C ASP A 422 -26.11 7.15 -19.02
N LEU A 423 -26.44 6.60 -17.87
CA LEU A 423 -25.74 5.45 -17.28
C LEU A 423 -26.73 4.29 -17.14
N VAL A 424 -26.42 3.15 -17.76
CA VAL A 424 -27.30 1.97 -17.74
C VAL A 424 -26.86 1.02 -16.61
N VAL A 425 -27.85 0.55 -15.82
CA VAL A 425 -27.66 -0.42 -14.75
C VAL A 425 -28.69 -1.56 -14.86
N ASP A 426 -28.36 -2.75 -14.31
CA ASP A 426 -29.24 -3.93 -14.31
C ASP A 426 -29.94 -4.18 -12.95
N PHE A 427 -29.84 -3.23 -12.03
CA PHE A 427 -30.42 -3.30 -10.67
C PHE A 427 -31.34 -2.11 -10.34
N GLY A 428 -31.90 -1.46 -11.34
CA GLY A 428 -32.72 -0.26 -11.12
C GLY A 428 -34.01 -0.50 -10.35
N ASP A 429 -34.57 -1.71 -10.39
CA ASP A 429 -35.73 -2.12 -9.59
C ASP A 429 -35.42 -2.12 -8.08
N GLU A 430 -34.18 -2.25 -7.66
CA GLU A 430 -33.74 -2.13 -6.27
C GLU A 430 -33.52 -0.67 -5.81
N ILE A 431 -33.51 0.31 -6.73
CA ILE A 431 -33.24 1.71 -6.41
C ILE A 431 -34.50 2.35 -5.76
N SER A 432 -34.29 2.94 -4.58
CA SER A 432 -35.27 3.80 -3.93
C SER A 432 -35.07 5.27 -4.29
N PHE A 433 -33.80 5.71 -4.32
CA PHE A 433 -33.42 7.08 -4.64
C PHE A 433 -31.97 7.10 -5.17
N ALA A 434 -31.68 8.03 -6.05
CA ALA A 434 -30.35 8.27 -6.61
C ALA A 434 -30.01 9.75 -6.60
N ARG A 435 -28.74 10.07 -6.26
CA ARG A 435 -28.23 11.45 -6.28
C ARG A 435 -26.73 11.49 -6.53
N PHE A 436 -26.21 12.62 -6.94
CA PHE A 436 -24.78 12.88 -6.84
C PHE A 436 -24.37 13.05 -5.37
N LEU A 437 -23.26 12.43 -4.97
CA LEU A 437 -22.79 12.53 -3.57
C LEU A 437 -22.19 13.91 -3.27
N HIS A 438 -21.50 14.53 -4.24
CA HIS A 438 -20.75 15.77 -4.04
C HIS A 438 -21.61 17.02 -3.80
N ASP A 439 -22.84 17.06 -4.32
CA ASP A 439 -23.75 18.23 -4.19
C ASP A 439 -25.17 17.85 -3.75
N GLY A 440 -25.46 16.55 -3.63
CA GLY A 440 -26.76 16.04 -3.19
C GLY A 440 -27.87 16.14 -4.24
N SER A 441 -27.58 16.56 -5.47
CA SER A 441 -28.59 16.73 -6.53
C SER A 441 -29.17 15.38 -6.98
N GLU A 442 -30.50 15.33 -7.14
CA GLU A 442 -31.24 14.13 -7.56
C GLU A 442 -30.83 13.67 -8.96
N ILE A 443 -30.71 12.37 -9.13
CA ILE A 443 -30.55 11.70 -10.42
C ILE A 443 -31.84 10.91 -10.69
N LYS A 444 -32.56 11.29 -11.73
CA LYS A 444 -33.74 10.55 -12.18
C LYS A 444 -33.33 9.20 -12.77
N PHE A 445 -34.15 8.20 -12.55
CA PHE A 445 -33.97 6.88 -13.14
C PHE A 445 -35.31 6.32 -13.67
N SER A 446 -35.24 5.56 -14.75
CA SER A 446 -36.42 4.93 -15.37
C SER A 446 -36.01 3.60 -16.00
N GLN A 447 -36.96 2.68 -16.09
CA GLN A 447 -36.77 1.46 -16.85
C GLN A 447 -36.61 1.79 -18.31
N ILE A 448 -35.69 1.12 -18.99
CA ILE A 448 -35.54 1.26 -20.44
C ILE A 448 -36.65 0.45 -21.11
N GLU A 449 -37.50 1.13 -21.85
CA GLU A 449 -38.54 0.47 -22.64
C GLU A 449 -37.89 -0.37 -23.74
N SER A 450 -38.26 -1.63 -23.85
CA SER A 450 -37.89 -2.45 -24.98
C SER A 450 -38.61 -1.91 -26.22
N CYS A 451 -37.88 -1.53 -27.28
CA CYS A 451 -38.46 -1.16 -28.54
C CYS A 451 -38.54 -2.43 -29.42
N PRO A 452 -39.73 -3.11 -29.50
CA PRO A 452 -39.88 -4.38 -30.23
C PRO A 452 -39.73 -4.23 -31.73
N GLU A 453 -39.90 -3.02 -32.26
CA GLU A 453 -39.95 -2.75 -33.71
C GLU A 453 -38.59 -2.59 -34.37
N ASN A 454 -37.52 -2.32 -33.60
CA ASN A 454 -36.20 -2.12 -34.17
C ASN A 454 -35.29 -3.32 -33.95
N LYS A 455 -35.44 -4.35 -34.81
CA LYS A 455 -34.63 -5.59 -34.76
C LYS A 455 -33.12 -5.38 -34.98
N LEU A 456 -32.71 -4.20 -35.46
CA LEU A 456 -31.31 -3.86 -35.73
C LEU A 456 -30.57 -3.31 -34.47
N TYR A 457 -31.30 -2.75 -33.51
CA TYR A 457 -30.76 -2.20 -32.27
C TYR A 457 -31.45 -2.86 -31.09
N ARG A 458 -31.23 -4.16 -30.89
CA ARG A 458 -31.60 -4.84 -29.65
C ARG A 458 -30.72 -4.37 -28.51
N HIS A 459 -30.87 -3.14 -28.06
CA HIS A 459 -30.56 -2.72 -26.71
C HIS A 459 -31.81 -2.97 -25.86
N GLY A 460 -32.06 -4.12 -25.49
CA GLY A 460 -33.24 -4.42 -24.73
C GLY A 460 -32.97 -5.70 -23.97
N GLY A 461 -32.34 -5.61 -22.85
CA GLY A 461 -32.52 -6.58 -21.81
C GLY A 461 -33.74 -6.16 -21.01
N GLU A 462 -34.75 -7.04 -20.82
CA GLU A 462 -35.70 -6.92 -19.73
C GLU A 462 -34.87 -6.68 -18.43
N GLY A 463 -35.26 -5.67 -17.64
CA GLY A 463 -34.59 -5.36 -16.36
C GLY A 463 -33.48 -4.30 -16.44
N LEU A 464 -33.17 -3.70 -17.58
CA LEU A 464 -32.23 -2.58 -17.66
C LEU A 464 -32.89 -1.24 -17.28
N TRP A 465 -32.15 -0.43 -16.59
CA TRP A 465 -32.57 0.90 -16.14
C TRP A 465 -31.54 1.95 -16.53
N GLN A 466 -32.01 3.14 -16.77
CA GLN A 466 -31.23 4.31 -17.12
C GLN A 466 -31.22 5.29 -15.94
N LEU A 467 -30.03 5.73 -15.51
CA LEU A 467 -29.88 6.90 -14.67
C LEU A 467 -29.54 8.09 -15.56
N SER A 468 -30.34 9.16 -15.47
CA SER A 468 -30.21 10.37 -16.29
C SER A 468 -29.22 11.33 -15.66
N LEU A 469 -28.00 11.37 -16.20
CA LEU A 469 -26.92 12.25 -15.75
C LEU A 469 -26.95 13.60 -16.48
N PRO A 470 -26.36 14.68 -15.94
CA PRO A 470 -26.13 15.91 -16.67
C PRO A 470 -25.30 15.66 -17.94
N PRO A 471 -25.57 16.37 -19.06
CA PRO A 471 -24.80 16.21 -20.31
C PRO A 471 -23.30 16.57 -20.13
N LEU A 472 -23.00 17.51 -19.24
CA LEU A 472 -21.64 17.92 -18.88
C LEU A 472 -21.22 17.27 -17.55
N GLN A 473 -20.02 16.75 -17.52
CA GLN A 473 -19.44 16.25 -16.28
C GLN A 473 -19.38 17.36 -15.22
N PRO A 474 -19.84 17.10 -13.99
CA PRO A 474 -19.62 18.02 -12.86
C PRO A 474 -18.12 18.31 -12.66
N ASP A 475 -17.80 19.50 -12.14
CA ASP A 475 -16.39 19.90 -11.82
C ASP A 475 -15.88 19.17 -10.58
N VAL A 476 -15.93 17.85 -10.64
CA VAL A 476 -15.42 16.93 -9.61
C VAL A 476 -14.69 15.78 -10.30
N VAL A 477 -13.50 15.47 -9.81
CA VAL A 477 -12.75 14.29 -10.28
C VAL A 477 -13.50 13.02 -9.86
N ASN A 478 -13.69 12.10 -10.81
CA ASN A 478 -14.39 10.83 -10.57
C ASN A 478 -15.68 11.04 -9.74
N PRO A 479 -16.74 11.68 -10.30
CA PRO A 479 -17.99 11.93 -9.59
C PRO A 479 -18.59 10.62 -9.07
N VAL A 480 -19.33 10.71 -7.97
CA VAL A 480 -19.94 9.55 -7.33
C VAL A 480 -21.46 9.68 -7.33
N VAL A 481 -22.15 8.66 -7.84
CA VAL A 481 -23.60 8.51 -7.72
C VAL A 481 -23.90 7.65 -6.50
N GLU A 482 -24.62 8.19 -5.55
CA GLU A 482 -25.15 7.46 -4.39
C GLU A 482 -26.51 6.86 -4.75
N ILE A 483 -26.65 5.57 -4.47
CA ILE A 483 -27.88 4.81 -4.63
C ILE A 483 -28.38 4.36 -3.26
N ILE A 484 -29.57 4.77 -2.88
CA ILE A 484 -30.31 4.25 -1.71
C ILE A 484 -31.14 3.06 -2.17
N LEU A 485 -30.89 1.88 -1.59
CA LEU A 485 -31.55 0.64 -1.96
C LEU A 485 -32.86 0.40 -1.18
N LYS A 486 -33.85 -0.24 -1.83
CA LYS A 486 -35.19 -0.49 -1.26
C LYS A 486 -35.21 -1.49 -0.10
N ASN A 487 -34.45 -2.55 -0.15
CA ASN A 487 -34.53 -3.69 0.80
C ASN A 487 -33.31 -3.83 1.68
N LYS A 488 -33.51 -3.70 3.01
CA LYS A 488 -32.46 -3.96 4.03
C LYS A 488 -32.25 -5.46 4.34
N ASN A 489 -33.26 -6.32 4.11
CA ASN A 489 -33.31 -7.66 4.71
C ASN A 489 -32.64 -8.78 3.91
N THR A 490 -32.27 -8.58 2.64
CA THR A 490 -31.76 -9.67 1.78
C THR A 490 -30.25 -9.87 1.87
N LEU A 491 -29.53 -8.97 2.52
CA LEU A 491 -28.06 -8.91 2.42
C LEU A 491 -27.29 -9.38 3.64
N MET A 492 -27.95 -9.57 4.81
CA MET A 492 -27.23 -9.95 6.03
C MET A 492 -26.80 -11.42 6.10
N HIS A 493 -27.29 -12.29 5.21
CA HIS A 493 -27.00 -13.73 5.25
C HIS A 493 -25.80 -14.18 4.40
N GLN A 494 -25.17 -13.29 3.63
CA GLN A 494 -24.01 -13.66 2.76
C GLN A 494 -22.64 -13.35 3.38
N TRP A 495 -22.59 -12.81 4.61
CA TRP A 495 -21.34 -12.35 5.24
C TRP A 495 -21.09 -12.95 6.64
N GLN A 496 -21.71 -14.10 6.95
CA GLN A 496 -21.37 -14.91 8.14
C GLN A 496 -20.36 -15.99 7.82
#